data_068391b5bd7a74d5785ac3e03b9df191
#
_entry.id   068391b5bd7a74d5785ac3e03b9df191
#
_cell.length_a   1.000
_cell.length_b   1.000
_cell.length_c   1.000
_cell.angle_alpha   90.00
_cell.angle_beta   90.00
_cell.angle_gamma   90.00
#
_symmetry.space_group_name_H-M   'P 1'
#
loop_
_entity.id
_entity.type
_entity.pdbx_description
1 polymer ?
#
loop_
_entity_poly.entity_id
_entity_poly.type
_entity_poly.pdbx_seq_one_letter_code
_entity_poly.pdbx_strand_id
1 'polypeptide(L)'
;MIDGVMVKPEVDQPENPLFTNGENHHMNACVGDNGGPYNLFDYGRGFFEGGHAAVKSAQDYIGPVDLLVYPAAFSYRHGIELYLKHLVFALNTILETGRSFEKNHKMIDLWKGVIDLHAAIGRELIERDAVARAGELIGYFDAFDPTGQVFRYPEDIKGNRHLAEHKLINVEVLRDQMAELREILERWVYQAADHRDWQLDQIKSQGAERA
;
A
#
# COMPACT_ATOMS: atom_id res chain seq x y z
N MET A 1 17.94 -28.18 36.37
CA MET A 1 18.46 -27.21 35.41
C MET A 1 17.25 -26.69 34.68
N ILE A 2 16.84 -25.48 35.00
CA ILE A 2 15.64 -24.82 34.45
C ILE A 2 16.16 -23.80 33.46
N ASP A 3 15.75 -23.96 32.20
CA ASP A 3 16.17 -23.13 31.07
C ASP A 3 15.88 -21.66 31.32
N GLY A 4 16.96 -20.87 31.28
CA GLY A 4 16.89 -19.42 31.42
C GLY A 4 16.23 -18.79 30.18
N VAL A 5 14.98 -18.42 30.33
CA VAL A 5 14.34 -17.45 29.41
C VAL A 5 15.08 -16.13 29.62
N MET A 6 15.90 -15.75 28.63
CA MET A 6 16.48 -14.40 28.58
C MET A 6 15.34 -13.42 28.31
N VAL A 7 14.83 -12.82 29.41
CA VAL A 7 13.98 -11.62 29.29
C VAL A 7 14.88 -10.52 28.76
N LYS A 8 14.60 -10.04 27.53
CA LYS A 8 15.23 -8.83 27.03
C LYS A 8 14.98 -7.71 28.03
N PRO A 9 16.02 -6.92 28.41
CA PRO A 9 15.79 -5.80 29.30
C PRO A 9 14.78 -4.86 28.64
N GLU A 10 13.74 -4.54 29.41
CA GLU A 10 12.78 -3.48 29.08
C GLU A 10 13.63 -2.20 28.95
N VAL A 11 13.83 -1.74 27.74
CA VAL A 11 14.47 -0.46 27.49
C VAL A 11 13.47 0.58 27.93
N ASP A 12 13.78 1.23 29.06
CA ASP A 12 13.02 2.36 29.60
C ASP A 12 13.07 3.49 28.54
N GLN A 13 12.13 3.46 27.58
CA GLN A 13 11.99 4.54 26.61
C GLN A 13 11.39 5.71 27.35
N PRO A 14 11.95 6.93 27.19
CA PRO A 14 11.35 8.11 27.79
C PRO A 14 9.89 8.20 27.33
N GLU A 15 8.97 8.33 28.28
CA GLU A 15 7.54 8.44 27.99
C GLU A 15 7.29 9.59 26.99
N ASN A 16 6.91 9.22 25.79
CA ASN A 16 6.51 10.19 24.78
C ASN A 16 4.99 10.39 24.89
N PRO A 17 4.50 11.55 25.37
CA PRO A 17 3.08 11.77 25.64
C PRO A 17 2.18 11.72 24.39
N LEU A 18 2.80 11.73 23.19
CA LEU A 18 2.06 11.64 21.92
C LEU A 18 1.87 10.18 21.47
N PHE A 19 2.78 9.29 21.85
CA PHE A 19 2.79 7.90 21.40
C PHE A 19 2.78 6.95 22.62
N THR A 20 1.70 7.02 23.38
CA THR A 20 1.45 6.20 24.56
C THR A 20 0.07 5.58 24.50
N ASN A 21 -0.17 4.55 25.29
CA ASN A 21 -1.50 3.97 25.46
C ASN A 21 -2.40 4.90 26.30
N GLY A 22 -3.70 4.81 26.05
CA GLY A 22 -4.74 5.55 26.79
C GLY A 22 -5.69 4.63 27.55
N GLU A 23 -6.56 5.22 28.36
CA GLU A 23 -7.57 4.50 29.17
C GLU A 23 -8.62 3.78 28.29
N ASN A 24 -8.95 4.37 27.14
CA ASN A 24 -9.84 3.73 26.18
C ASN A 24 -9.08 2.67 25.39
N HIS A 25 -9.03 1.45 25.90
CA HIS A 25 -8.27 0.35 25.30
C HIS A 25 -8.64 0.02 23.86
N HIS A 26 -9.88 0.29 23.43
CA HIS A 26 -10.32 0.08 22.03
C HIS A 26 -9.66 1.06 21.06
N MET A 27 -9.09 2.16 21.55
CA MET A 27 -8.37 3.15 20.77
C MET A 27 -6.85 2.96 20.80
N ASN A 28 -6.36 1.97 21.54
CA ASN A 28 -4.94 1.65 21.56
C ASN A 28 -4.58 0.77 20.36
N ALA A 29 -3.91 1.36 19.38
CA ALA A 29 -3.43 0.61 18.22
C ALA A 29 -2.22 -0.26 18.57
N CYS A 30 -2.23 -1.52 18.15
CA CYS A 30 -1.05 -2.35 18.18
C CYS A 30 -0.10 -1.90 17.07
N VAL A 31 1.17 -1.68 17.39
CA VAL A 31 2.18 -1.18 16.44
C VAL A 31 3.47 -2.01 16.53
N GLY A 32 4.26 -1.97 15.48
CA GLY A 32 5.53 -2.70 15.41
C GLY A 32 5.33 -4.21 15.51
N ASP A 33 6.05 -4.85 16.45
CA ASP A 33 5.95 -6.30 16.67
C ASP A 33 4.75 -6.73 17.53
N ASN A 34 4.04 -5.77 18.12
CA ASN A 34 2.84 -6.03 18.91
C ASN A 34 1.62 -6.19 17.98
N GLY A 35 1.25 -7.43 17.68
CA GLY A 35 0.21 -7.78 16.69
C GLY A 35 0.68 -7.80 15.23
N GLY A 36 1.98 -7.51 14.99
CA GLY A 36 2.62 -7.57 13.69
C GLY A 36 3.57 -8.78 13.54
N PRO A 37 4.59 -8.70 12.69
CA PRO A 37 5.01 -7.50 11.95
C PRO A 37 4.03 -7.09 10.83
N TYR A 38 3.78 -5.79 10.71
CA TYR A 38 3.00 -5.22 9.61
C TYR A 38 3.91 -4.97 8.41
N ASN A 39 3.44 -5.34 7.23
CA ASN A 39 4.18 -5.19 5.98
C ASN A 39 3.64 -4.02 5.11
N LEU A 40 4.22 -3.83 3.90
CA LEU A 40 3.80 -2.75 3.00
C LEU A 40 2.33 -2.85 2.58
N PHE A 41 1.79 -4.07 2.49
CA PHE A 41 0.38 -4.30 2.17
C PHE A 41 -0.54 -3.80 3.29
N ASP A 42 -0.19 -4.11 4.54
CA ASP A 42 -0.97 -3.65 5.70
C ASP A 42 -0.95 -2.13 5.82
N TYR A 43 0.21 -1.50 5.63
CA TYR A 43 0.32 -0.05 5.59
C TYR A 43 -0.50 0.54 4.45
N GLY A 44 -0.44 -0.05 3.24
CA GLY A 44 -1.23 0.37 2.09
C GLY A 44 -2.73 0.35 2.38
N ARG A 45 -3.23 -0.73 3.01
CA ARG A 45 -4.62 -0.83 3.47
C ARG A 45 -4.98 0.31 4.42
N GLY A 46 -4.13 0.59 5.41
CA GLY A 46 -4.35 1.69 6.35
C GLY A 46 -4.45 3.05 5.66
N PHE A 47 -3.63 3.31 4.63
CA PHE A 47 -3.72 4.55 3.86
C PHE A 47 -4.99 4.62 3.01
N PHE A 48 -5.46 3.53 2.40
CA PHE A 48 -6.76 3.51 1.71
C PHE A 48 -7.92 3.78 2.68
N GLU A 49 -7.92 3.17 3.87
CA GLU A 49 -8.92 3.43 4.91
C GLU A 49 -8.89 4.91 5.35
N GLY A 50 -7.70 5.50 5.52
CA GLY A 50 -7.55 6.92 5.84
C GLY A 50 -8.15 7.83 4.76
N GLY A 51 -7.92 7.51 3.49
CA GLY A 51 -8.54 8.21 2.35
C GLY A 51 -10.06 8.11 2.37
N HIS A 52 -10.60 6.89 2.55
CA HIS A 52 -12.05 6.65 2.64
C HIS A 52 -12.67 7.40 3.84
N ALA A 53 -12.01 7.39 4.99
CA ALA A 53 -12.48 8.10 6.18
C ALA A 53 -12.53 9.62 5.96
N ALA A 54 -11.55 10.20 5.26
CA ALA A 54 -11.55 11.61 4.92
C ALA A 54 -12.73 11.97 4.00
N VAL A 55 -12.98 11.16 2.96
CA VAL A 55 -14.15 11.36 2.07
C VAL A 55 -15.45 11.19 2.83
N LYS A 56 -15.56 10.18 3.69
CA LYS A 56 -16.74 9.95 4.53
C LYS A 56 -17.03 11.14 5.44
N SER A 57 -15.99 11.72 6.05
CA SER A 57 -16.12 12.92 6.87
C SER A 57 -16.68 14.11 6.09
N ALA A 58 -16.30 14.29 4.81
CA ALA A 58 -16.86 15.31 3.95
C ALA A 58 -18.34 15.03 3.61
N GLN A 59 -18.69 13.77 3.30
CA GLN A 59 -20.06 13.36 3.02
C GLN A 59 -21.00 13.57 4.21
N ASP A 60 -20.51 13.31 5.42
CA ASP A 60 -21.28 13.49 6.66
C ASP A 60 -21.31 14.95 7.14
N TYR A 61 -20.77 15.88 6.35
CA TYR A 61 -20.67 17.31 6.70
C TYR A 61 -19.91 17.61 8.01
N ILE A 62 -19.00 16.70 8.40
CA ILE A 62 -18.17 16.87 9.60
C ILE A 62 -16.97 17.77 9.29
N GLY A 63 -16.39 17.64 8.09
CA GLY A 63 -15.26 18.43 7.64
C GLY A 63 -15.45 19.04 6.25
N PRO A 64 -14.75 20.15 5.94
CA PRO A 64 -14.89 20.86 4.69
C PRO A 64 -14.25 20.04 3.54
N VAL A 65 -15.03 19.76 2.50
CA VAL A 65 -14.59 18.99 1.32
C VAL A 65 -13.37 19.61 0.65
N ASP A 66 -13.31 20.95 0.59
CA ASP A 66 -12.21 21.70 -0.04
C ASP A 66 -10.84 21.49 0.67
N LEU A 67 -10.86 21.07 1.93
CA LEU A 67 -9.66 20.76 2.69
C LEU A 67 -9.40 19.25 2.76
N LEU A 68 -10.46 18.44 2.83
CA LEU A 68 -10.34 16.99 2.96
C LEU A 68 -9.90 16.29 1.67
N VAL A 69 -10.05 16.92 0.51
CA VAL A 69 -9.56 16.40 -0.77
C VAL A 69 -8.05 16.15 -0.76
N TYR A 70 -7.27 17.01 -0.11
CA TYR A 70 -5.81 16.88 -0.06
C TYR A 70 -5.34 15.64 0.71
N PRO A 71 -5.70 15.45 2.00
CA PRO A 71 -5.30 14.25 2.72
C PRO A 71 -5.92 12.97 2.13
N ALA A 72 -7.14 13.02 1.57
CA ALA A 72 -7.74 11.87 0.91
C ALA A 72 -6.91 11.43 -0.31
N ALA A 73 -6.63 12.33 -1.24
CA ALA A 73 -5.87 12.03 -2.45
C ALA A 73 -4.42 11.63 -2.12
N PHE A 74 -3.76 12.31 -1.17
CA PHE A 74 -2.44 11.90 -0.69
C PHE A 74 -2.44 10.48 -0.13
N SER A 75 -3.43 10.14 0.70
CA SER A 75 -3.55 8.80 1.29
C SER A 75 -3.73 7.73 0.21
N TYR A 76 -4.60 7.95 -0.76
CA TYR A 76 -4.77 7.01 -1.87
C TYR A 76 -3.49 6.83 -2.68
N ARG A 77 -2.83 7.94 -3.04
CA ARG A 77 -1.57 7.87 -3.77
C ARG A 77 -0.50 7.05 -3.04
N HIS A 78 -0.36 7.32 -1.74
CA HIS A 78 0.62 6.60 -0.93
C HIS A 78 0.23 5.12 -0.76
N GLY A 79 -1.05 4.82 -0.58
CA GLY A 79 -1.57 3.45 -0.55
C GLY A 79 -1.26 2.68 -1.82
N ILE A 80 -1.47 3.29 -3.00
CA ILE A 80 -1.11 2.69 -4.30
C ILE A 80 0.39 2.38 -4.35
N GLU A 81 1.24 3.34 -4.00
CA GLU A 81 2.69 3.16 -3.99
C GLU A 81 3.12 1.96 -3.12
N LEU A 82 2.54 1.83 -1.94
CA LEU A 82 2.83 0.73 -1.01
C LEU A 82 2.36 -0.62 -1.57
N TYR A 83 1.19 -0.69 -2.19
CA TYR A 83 0.70 -1.91 -2.84
C TYR A 83 1.57 -2.34 -4.01
N LEU A 84 1.99 -1.41 -4.85
CA LEU A 84 2.88 -1.71 -5.97
C LEU A 84 4.25 -2.22 -5.48
N LYS A 85 4.82 -1.62 -4.44
CA LYS A 85 6.05 -2.10 -3.81
C LYS A 85 5.90 -3.49 -3.23
N HIS A 86 4.76 -3.78 -2.59
CA HIS A 86 4.46 -5.11 -2.08
C HIS A 86 4.33 -6.13 -3.21
N LEU A 87 3.64 -5.81 -4.30
CA LEU A 87 3.54 -6.66 -5.48
C LEU A 87 4.90 -6.93 -6.10
N VAL A 88 5.75 -5.92 -6.27
CA VAL A 88 7.13 -6.12 -6.75
C VAL A 88 7.89 -7.11 -5.86
N PHE A 89 7.77 -6.97 -4.54
CA PHE A 89 8.39 -7.91 -3.60
C PHE A 89 7.82 -9.33 -3.74
N ALA A 90 6.50 -9.49 -3.77
CA ALA A 90 5.82 -10.77 -3.87
C ALA A 90 6.17 -11.51 -5.18
N LEU A 91 6.14 -10.80 -6.31
CA LEU A 91 6.47 -11.38 -7.63
C LEU A 91 7.95 -11.74 -7.75
N ASN A 92 8.87 -10.94 -7.18
CA ASN A 92 10.28 -11.31 -7.08
C ASN A 92 10.50 -12.56 -6.22
N THR A 93 9.69 -12.73 -5.17
CA THR A 93 9.74 -13.94 -4.31
C THR A 93 9.28 -15.19 -5.08
N ILE A 94 8.23 -15.07 -5.88
CA ILE A 94 7.78 -16.15 -6.78
C ILE A 94 8.87 -16.54 -7.79
N LEU A 95 9.54 -15.55 -8.37
CA LEU A 95 10.61 -15.73 -9.35
C LEU A 95 11.97 -16.09 -8.73
N GLU A 96 12.07 -16.12 -7.40
CA GLU A 96 13.30 -16.42 -6.64
C GLU A 96 14.50 -15.54 -7.04
N THR A 97 14.25 -14.29 -7.44
CA THR A 97 15.30 -13.37 -7.90
C THR A 97 16.23 -12.88 -6.79
N GLY A 98 15.82 -12.97 -5.54
CA GLY A 98 16.50 -12.39 -4.39
C GLY A 98 16.49 -10.85 -4.34
N ARG A 99 15.74 -10.21 -5.24
CA ARG A 99 15.63 -8.76 -5.32
C ARG A 99 14.47 -8.26 -4.46
N SER A 100 14.68 -7.13 -3.79
CA SER A 100 13.61 -6.33 -3.21
C SER A 100 13.17 -5.24 -4.21
N PHE A 101 12.14 -4.45 -3.83
CA PHE A 101 11.77 -3.28 -4.63
C PHE A 101 12.87 -2.21 -4.60
N GLU A 102 13.04 -1.48 -5.69
CA GLU A 102 13.91 -0.31 -5.73
C GLU A 102 13.33 0.81 -4.85
N LYS A 103 14.19 1.62 -4.24
CA LYS A 103 13.78 2.81 -3.48
C LYS A 103 13.32 3.93 -4.44
N ASN A 104 12.38 3.57 -5.31
CA ASN A 104 11.77 4.47 -6.26
C ASN A 104 10.37 4.87 -5.77
N HIS A 105 10.02 6.15 -5.91
CA HIS A 105 8.73 6.71 -5.53
C HIS A 105 7.86 7.07 -6.75
N LYS A 106 8.34 6.79 -7.96
CA LYS A 106 7.58 7.02 -9.19
C LYS A 106 6.62 5.86 -9.39
N MET A 107 5.35 6.14 -9.30
CA MET A 107 4.28 5.16 -9.33
C MET A 107 4.24 4.41 -10.67
N ILE A 108 4.46 5.12 -11.78
CA ILE A 108 4.47 4.51 -13.11
C ILE A 108 5.65 3.55 -13.32
N ASP A 109 6.81 3.82 -12.71
CA ASP A 109 7.97 2.93 -12.81
C ASP A 109 7.74 1.66 -11.99
N LEU A 110 7.13 1.78 -10.80
CA LEU A 110 6.72 0.63 -9.98
C LEU A 110 5.69 -0.23 -10.72
N TRP A 111 4.70 0.42 -11.36
CA TRP A 111 3.70 -0.28 -12.17
C TRP A 111 4.34 -1.08 -13.33
N LYS A 112 5.25 -0.48 -14.08
CA LYS A 112 6.01 -1.19 -15.12
C LYS A 112 6.75 -2.40 -14.56
N GLY A 113 7.43 -2.23 -13.41
CA GLY A 113 8.09 -3.33 -12.73
C GLY A 113 7.14 -4.48 -12.36
N VAL A 114 5.94 -4.18 -11.88
CA VAL A 114 4.91 -5.19 -11.59
C VAL A 114 4.52 -5.95 -12.86
N ILE A 115 4.28 -5.24 -13.97
CA ILE A 115 3.90 -5.86 -15.25
C ILE A 115 5.00 -6.76 -15.80
N ASP A 116 6.25 -6.29 -15.79
CA ASP A 116 7.38 -7.07 -16.30
C ASP A 116 7.60 -8.35 -15.46
N LEU A 117 7.53 -8.26 -14.14
CA LEU A 117 7.66 -9.41 -13.24
C LEU A 117 6.49 -10.39 -13.40
N HIS A 118 5.26 -9.89 -13.53
CA HIS A 118 4.09 -10.73 -13.76
C HIS A 118 4.20 -11.50 -15.08
N ALA A 119 4.64 -10.84 -16.14
CA ALA A 119 4.89 -11.48 -17.44
C ALA A 119 5.97 -12.57 -17.34
N ALA A 120 7.02 -12.34 -16.54
CA ALA A 120 8.11 -13.30 -16.35
C ALA A 120 7.68 -14.58 -15.61
N ILE A 121 6.60 -14.57 -14.82
CA ILE A 121 6.05 -15.76 -14.17
C ILE A 121 5.49 -16.76 -15.20
N GLY A 122 5.06 -16.29 -16.37
CA GLY A 122 4.52 -17.13 -17.45
C GLY A 122 3.14 -17.72 -17.15
N ARG A 123 2.46 -17.25 -16.11
CA ARG A 123 1.10 -17.61 -15.70
C ARG A 123 0.29 -16.36 -15.35
N GLU A 124 -0.93 -16.29 -15.80
CA GLU A 124 -1.85 -15.22 -15.39
C GLU A 124 -2.27 -15.43 -13.93
N LEU A 125 -1.82 -14.52 -13.04
CA LEU A 125 -2.25 -14.49 -11.64
C LEU A 125 -3.53 -13.69 -11.48
N ILE A 126 -3.85 -12.80 -12.43
CA ILE A 126 -5.03 -11.94 -12.45
C ILE A 126 -5.46 -11.72 -13.89
N GLU A 127 -6.73 -11.45 -14.11
CA GLU A 127 -7.34 -11.25 -15.43
C GLU A 127 -6.76 -10.03 -16.14
N ARG A 128 -6.56 -10.12 -17.45
CA ARG A 128 -5.98 -9.06 -18.30
C ARG A 128 -6.75 -7.74 -18.23
N ASP A 129 -8.08 -7.84 -18.20
CA ASP A 129 -8.94 -6.66 -18.13
C ASP A 129 -8.76 -5.92 -16.81
N ALA A 130 -8.58 -6.65 -15.70
CA ALA A 130 -8.27 -6.05 -14.40
C ALA A 130 -6.89 -5.38 -14.40
N VAL A 131 -5.88 -6.01 -15.03
CA VAL A 131 -4.55 -5.41 -15.21
C VAL A 131 -4.65 -4.12 -16.03
N ALA A 132 -5.37 -4.14 -17.15
CA ALA A 132 -5.56 -2.98 -18.01
C ALA A 132 -6.25 -1.84 -17.24
N ARG A 133 -7.30 -2.16 -16.49
CA ARG A 133 -8.04 -1.18 -15.68
C ARG A 133 -7.19 -0.58 -14.57
N ALA A 134 -6.42 -1.40 -13.85
CA ALA A 134 -5.49 -0.89 -12.84
C ALA A 134 -4.44 0.04 -13.46
N GLY A 135 -3.88 -0.33 -14.62
CA GLY A 135 -2.92 0.50 -15.35
C GLY A 135 -3.50 1.84 -15.79
N GLU A 136 -4.76 1.88 -16.22
CA GLU A 136 -5.48 3.11 -16.58
C GLU A 136 -5.61 4.04 -15.35
N LEU A 137 -6.11 3.52 -14.22
CA LEU A 137 -6.31 4.30 -13.00
C LEU A 137 -4.99 4.82 -12.41
N ILE A 138 -3.96 3.98 -12.39
CA ILE A 138 -2.61 4.37 -11.97
C ILE A 138 -2.04 5.44 -12.91
N GLY A 139 -2.23 5.28 -14.22
CA GLY A 139 -1.78 6.24 -15.22
C GLY A 139 -2.44 7.61 -15.05
N TYR A 140 -3.74 7.67 -14.79
CA TYR A 140 -4.45 8.93 -14.51
C TYR A 140 -3.92 9.60 -13.24
N PHE A 141 -3.66 8.82 -12.19
CA PHE A 141 -3.13 9.37 -10.96
C PHE A 141 -1.70 9.88 -11.12
N ASP A 142 -0.84 9.10 -11.79
CA ASP A 142 0.56 9.48 -12.03
C ASP A 142 0.66 10.72 -12.94
N ALA A 143 -0.19 10.83 -13.96
CA ALA A 143 -0.25 12.01 -14.81
C ALA A 143 -0.65 13.28 -14.04
N PHE A 144 -1.48 13.13 -13.00
CA PHE A 144 -1.94 14.24 -12.17
C PHE A 144 -0.92 14.62 -11.08
N ASP A 145 -0.33 13.64 -10.42
CA ASP A 145 0.68 13.83 -9.35
C ASP A 145 1.91 12.91 -9.54
N PRO A 146 2.75 13.18 -10.55
CA PRO A 146 3.89 12.32 -10.86
C PRO A 146 4.96 12.29 -9.77
N THR A 147 4.99 13.30 -8.92
CA THR A 147 6.03 13.47 -7.89
C THR A 147 5.56 13.11 -6.48
N GLY A 148 4.26 12.96 -6.25
CA GLY A 148 3.67 12.80 -4.93
C GLY A 148 3.66 14.10 -4.12
N GLN A 149 3.76 15.26 -4.77
CA GLN A 149 3.86 16.56 -4.10
C GLN A 149 2.56 17.38 -4.20
N VAL A 150 1.76 17.13 -5.25
CA VAL A 150 0.60 17.96 -5.62
C VAL A 150 -0.43 18.07 -4.50
N PHE A 151 -0.70 16.97 -3.78
CA PHE A 151 -1.65 16.96 -2.67
C PHE A 151 -1.02 17.17 -1.29
N ARG A 152 0.30 17.35 -1.23
CA ARG A 152 1.05 17.57 0.03
C ARG A 152 1.39 19.04 0.26
N TYR A 153 1.62 19.77 -0.82
CA TYR A 153 2.10 21.15 -0.77
C TYR A 153 1.30 22.03 -1.72
N PRO A 154 1.06 23.31 -1.38
CA PRO A 154 0.34 24.23 -2.24
C PRO A 154 1.16 24.65 -3.49
N GLU A 155 2.48 24.49 -3.43
CA GLU A 155 3.41 24.90 -4.49
C GLU A 155 4.62 23.98 -4.54
N ASP A 156 5.29 23.96 -5.69
CA ASP A 156 6.56 23.26 -5.88
C ASP A 156 7.75 24.04 -5.31
N ILE A 157 8.95 23.45 -5.35
CA ILE A 157 10.19 24.08 -4.86
C ILE A 157 10.58 25.37 -5.62
N LYS A 158 9.95 25.67 -6.75
CA LYS A 158 10.15 26.87 -7.56
C LYS A 158 9.09 27.94 -7.32
N GLY A 159 8.09 27.65 -6.45
CA GLY A 159 6.98 28.54 -6.16
C GLY A 159 5.83 28.47 -7.17
N ASN A 160 5.82 27.48 -8.06
CA ASN A 160 4.68 27.27 -8.95
C ASN A 160 3.53 26.59 -8.18
N ARG A 161 2.35 27.20 -8.21
CA ARG A 161 1.18 26.67 -7.53
C ARG A 161 0.73 25.34 -8.14
N HIS A 162 0.58 24.34 -7.29
CA HIS A 162 -0.11 23.12 -7.65
C HIS A 162 -1.61 23.36 -7.90
N LEU A 163 -2.20 22.59 -8.78
CA LEU A 163 -3.65 22.61 -9.11
C LEU A 163 -4.18 23.97 -9.60
N ALA A 164 -3.32 24.90 -10.04
CA ALA A 164 -3.72 26.24 -10.45
C ALA A 164 -4.76 26.25 -11.61
N GLU A 165 -4.67 25.26 -12.50
CA GLU A 165 -5.58 25.13 -13.66
C GLU A 165 -6.80 24.23 -13.38
N HIS A 166 -6.84 23.56 -12.22
CA HIS A 166 -7.95 22.69 -11.83
C HIS A 166 -8.94 23.47 -10.96
N LYS A 167 -10.23 23.31 -11.24
CA LYS A 167 -11.27 24.02 -10.52
C LYS A 167 -11.98 23.16 -9.48
N LEU A 168 -12.25 21.90 -9.82
CA LEU A 168 -13.03 20.99 -8.98
C LEU A 168 -12.49 19.58 -9.07
N ILE A 169 -12.48 18.89 -7.93
CA ILE A 169 -12.28 17.43 -7.81
C ILE A 169 -13.47 16.90 -7.03
N ASN A 170 -14.22 15.98 -7.63
CA ASN A 170 -15.28 15.29 -6.90
C ASN A 170 -14.67 14.15 -6.09
N VAL A 171 -14.73 14.26 -4.77
CA VAL A 171 -14.12 13.29 -3.85
C VAL A 171 -14.83 11.93 -3.83
N GLU A 172 -16.12 11.88 -4.19
CA GLU A 172 -16.86 10.62 -4.31
C GLU A 172 -16.41 9.84 -5.54
N VAL A 173 -16.26 10.51 -6.66
CA VAL A 173 -15.70 9.91 -7.89
C VAL A 173 -14.29 9.40 -7.63
N LEU A 174 -13.44 10.20 -6.96
CA LEU A 174 -12.11 9.77 -6.58
C LEU A 174 -12.16 8.53 -5.70
N ARG A 175 -12.97 8.53 -4.64
CA ARG A 175 -13.14 7.37 -3.74
C ARG A 175 -13.55 6.11 -4.48
N ASP A 176 -14.54 6.21 -5.36
CA ASP A 176 -15.10 5.04 -6.06
C ASP A 176 -14.07 4.43 -7.00
N GLN A 177 -13.32 5.26 -7.74
CA GLN A 177 -12.22 4.79 -8.58
C GLN A 177 -11.07 4.19 -7.76
N MET A 178 -10.78 4.74 -6.60
CA MET A 178 -9.75 4.21 -5.71
C MET A 178 -10.20 2.92 -5.00
N ALA A 179 -11.49 2.77 -4.71
CA ALA A 179 -12.04 1.52 -4.20
C ALA A 179 -11.92 0.38 -5.23
N GLU A 180 -12.26 0.66 -6.51
CA GLU A 180 -12.08 -0.28 -7.62
C GLU A 180 -10.60 -0.69 -7.77
N LEU A 181 -9.68 0.29 -7.80
CA LEU A 181 -8.26 0.02 -7.91
C LEU A 181 -7.73 -0.81 -6.73
N ARG A 182 -8.13 -0.47 -5.51
CA ARG A 182 -7.80 -1.23 -4.30
C ARG A 182 -8.21 -2.69 -4.44
N GLU A 183 -9.45 -2.96 -4.83
CA GLU A 183 -9.97 -4.31 -5.00
C GLU A 183 -9.14 -5.13 -6.00
N ILE A 184 -8.76 -4.53 -7.12
CA ILE A 184 -7.91 -5.18 -8.12
C ILE A 184 -6.53 -5.51 -7.53
N LEU A 185 -5.87 -4.54 -6.88
CA LEU A 185 -4.53 -4.72 -6.33
C LEU A 185 -4.51 -5.71 -5.16
N GLU A 186 -5.50 -5.67 -4.25
CA GLU A 186 -5.63 -6.63 -3.15
C GLU A 186 -5.81 -8.05 -3.67
N ARG A 187 -6.70 -8.25 -4.65
CA ARG A 187 -6.91 -9.54 -5.28
C ARG A 187 -5.60 -10.05 -5.90
N TRP A 188 -4.84 -9.20 -6.56
CA TRP A 188 -3.55 -9.60 -7.15
C TRP A 188 -2.53 -10.01 -6.08
N VAL A 189 -2.45 -9.30 -4.98
CA VAL A 189 -1.60 -9.67 -3.83
C VAL A 189 -1.96 -11.04 -3.30
N TYR A 190 -3.25 -11.33 -3.10
CA TYR A 190 -3.69 -12.65 -2.62
C TYR A 190 -3.38 -13.75 -3.62
N GLN A 191 -3.62 -13.55 -4.91
CA GLN A 191 -3.27 -14.53 -5.95
C GLN A 191 -1.76 -14.78 -6.05
N ALA A 192 -0.94 -13.77 -5.82
CA ALA A 192 0.51 -13.95 -5.75
C ALA A 192 0.93 -14.77 -4.53
N ALA A 193 0.31 -14.55 -3.36
CA ALA A 193 0.55 -15.32 -2.16
C ALA A 193 0.14 -16.80 -2.34
N ASP A 194 -1.07 -17.05 -2.82
CA ASP A 194 -1.58 -18.40 -3.11
C ASP A 194 -0.66 -19.17 -4.09
N HIS A 195 -0.17 -18.46 -5.12
CA HIS A 195 0.77 -19.05 -6.06
C HIS A 195 2.10 -19.42 -5.41
N ARG A 196 2.63 -18.58 -4.52
CA ARG A 196 3.86 -18.89 -3.78
C ARG A 196 3.68 -20.10 -2.86
N ASP A 197 2.56 -20.19 -2.15
CA ASP A 197 2.25 -21.31 -1.28
C ASP A 197 2.15 -22.61 -2.08
N TRP A 198 1.50 -22.57 -3.24
CA TRP A 198 1.47 -23.70 -4.17
C TRP A 198 2.87 -24.14 -4.62
N GLN A 199 3.79 -23.20 -4.96
CA GLN A 199 5.18 -23.53 -5.30
C GLN A 199 5.90 -24.25 -4.16
N LEU A 200 5.74 -23.76 -2.93
CA LEU A 200 6.38 -24.37 -1.76
C LEU A 200 5.87 -25.79 -1.51
N ASP A 201 4.59 -26.05 -1.72
CA ASP A 201 4.01 -27.38 -1.55
C ASP A 201 4.51 -28.36 -2.65
N GLN A 202 4.71 -27.89 -3.89
CA GLN A 202 5.32 -28.71 -4.94
C GLN A 202 6.77 -29.12 -4.58
N ILE A 203 7.55 -28.18 -4.04
CA ILE A 203 8.94 -28.46 -3.64
C ILE A 203 8.97 -29.51 -2.51
N LYS A 204 8.11 -29.38 -1.50
CA LYS A 204 8.01 -30.34 -0.39
C LYS A 204 7.63 -31.74 -0.88
N SER A 205 6.63 -31.83 -1.77
CA SER A 205 6.15 -33.11 -2.33
C SER A 205 7.26 -33.85 -3.11
N GLN A 206 8.01 -33.14 -3.95
CA GLN A 206 9.12 -33.68 -4.70
C GLN A 206 10.30 -34.10 -3.80
N GLY A 207 10.53 -33.41 -2.70
CA GLY A 207 11.55 -33.78 -1.71
C GLY A 207 11.19 -35.08 -0.96
N ALA A 208 9.89 -35.26 -0.66
CA ALA A 208 9.40 -36.48 0.02
C ALA A 208 9.43 -37.72 -0.85
N GLU A 209 9.28 -37.59 -2.19
CA GLU A 209 9.38 -38.72 -3.13
C GLU A 209 10.83 -39.22 -3.39
N ARG A 210 11.82 -38.39 -3.02
CA ARG A 210 13.26 -38.69 -3.21
C ARG A 210 13.95 -39.20 -1.96
N ALA A 211 13.29 -39.24 -0.82
CA ALA A 211 13.78 -39.67 0.48
C ALA A 211 13.30 -41.11 0.82
#